data_f4da6c419bed475cc19efa4b4cc90d0b
#
_entry.id   f4da6c419bed475cc19efa4b4cc90d0b
#
_cell.length_a   1.000
_cell.length_b   1.000
_cell.length_c   1.000
_cell.angle_alpha   90.00
_cell.angle_beta   90.00
_cell.angle_gamma   90.00
#
_symmetry.space_group_name_H-M   'P 1'
#
loop_
_entity.id
_entity.type
_entity.pdbx_description
1 polymer ?
#
loop_
_entity_poly.entity_id
_entity_poly.type
_entity_poly.pdbx_seq_one_letter_code
_entity_poly.pdbx_strand_id
1 'polypeptide(L)'
;SYFQNEPETGYYGWLPKEGTVEPLPNGKRLPTDFNEGAKNNTYSRNEKMIGYSFDHEFNDTFTVRQNLRFAQNKVSQKSVYGYGMCSDPLYTKDQEALKASPCLSIPQSQWGHTLTRQYVIDNEKLENFSVDTQLQSKFATGSVDHTLLTGVDFMRMRNDIDSWFGYAGSVAPSDIYNLDRSDFDFGAHPNPSGPYRVLLKQKQTGLYVQDQAQWDKVLVTLGGRYDWADQSSFNRDYGNKSERDDKEFTWRGGVNYLFDNGVTPYFSYSESFEPASQTDANGDLFAPSKGKQYEVGVKYVPEDRPIVVTGALYQLTKTNNLMADPNGSLFSVEGGEIRARGVELEAKAALSASVNVVGSYTYT
;
A
#
# COMPACT_ATOMS: atom_id res chain seq x y z
N SER A 1 -19.13 -7.74 -7.61
CA SER A 1 -18.22 -7.80 -8.79
C SER A 1 -17.32 -9.01 -8.73
N TYR A 2 -16.91 -9.48 -9.86
CA TYR A 2 -15.94 -10.56 -10.06
C TYR A 2 -14.90 -10.09 -11.07
N PHE A 3 -13.63 -10.28 -10.75
CA PHE A 3 -12.52 -9.96 -11.64
C PHE A 3 -11.52 -11.11 -11.65
N GLN A 4 -11.06 -11.50 -12.83
CA GLN A 4 -10.01 -12.49 -13.02
C GLN A 4 -8.98 -11.94 -14.00
N ASN A 5 -7.71 -12.06 -13.64
CA ASN A 5 -6.60 -11.68 -14.49
C ASN A 5 -5.57 -12.82 -14.49
N GLU A 6 -5.25 -13.31 -15.68
CA GLU A 6 -4.29 -14.39 -15.92
C GLU A 6 -3.34 -13.96 -17.05
N PRO A 7 -2.42 -13.02 -16.80
CA PRO A 7 -1.43 -12.65 -17.80
C PRO A 7 -0.51 -13.83 -18.11
N GLU A 8 -0.07 -13.95 -19.35
CA GLU A 8 0.83 -15.00 -19.81
C GLU A 8 2.25 -14.91 -19.20
N THR A 9 2.57 -13.77 -18.59
CA THR A 9 3.86 -13.52 -17.95
C THR A 9 3.71 -13.40 -16.44
N GLY A 10 4.67 -13.91 -15.69
CA GLY A 10 4.72 -13.71 -14.23
C GLY A 10 4.80 -12.22 -13.87
N TYR A 11 4.32 -11.89 -12.69
CA TYR A 11 4.25 -10.51 -12.18
C TYR A 11 5.62 -9.89 -11.90
N TYR A 12 6.64 -10.70 -11.53
CA TYR A 12 7.99 -10.22 -11.28
C TYR A 12 8.76 -10.11 -12.59
N GLY A 13 9.12 -8.90 -12.96
CA GLY A 13 10.02 -8.57 -14.05
C GLY A 13 11.01 -7.52 -13.55
N TRP A 14 12.16 -7.95 -13.11
CA TRP A 14 13.25 -7.06 -12.73
C TRP A 14 14.20 -6.94 -13.91
N LEU A 15 14.11 -5.85 -14.62
CA LEU A 15 15.03 -5.58 -15.71
C LEU A 15 16.34 -5.06 -15.16
N PRO A 16 17.48 -5.61 -15.59
CA PRO A 16 18.77 -5.09 -15.20
C PRO A 16 18.97 -3.66 -15.74
N LYS A 17 19.72 -2.86 -15.03
CA LYS A 17 20.10 -1.51 -15.45
C LYS A 17 20.89 -1.56 -16.76
N GLU A 18 21.77 -2.56 -16.89
CA GLU A 18 22.50 -2.87 -18.10
C GLU A 18 21.56 -3.36 -19.21
N GLY A 19 21.62 -2.71 -20.33
CA GLY A 19 20.74 -2.98 -21.47
C GLY A 19 19.43 -2.22 -21.44
N THR A 20 19.05 -1.60 -20.31
CA THR A 20 17.85 -0.75 -20.20
C THR A 20 18.24 0.72 -20.04
N VAL A 21 18.70 1.13 -18.88
CA VAL A 21 19.16 2.50 -18.59
C VAL A 21 20.55 2.73 -19.21
N GLU A 22 21.47 1.79 -18.97
CA GLU A 22 22.82 1.81 -19.53
C GLU A 22 22.92 0.78 -20.69
N PRO A 23 23.77 1.00 -21.68
CA PRO A 23 24.03 0.00 -22.69
C PRO A 23 24.69 -1.25 -22.10
N LEU A 24 24.47 -2.41 -22.74
CA LEU A 24 25.25 -3.62 -22.51
C LEU A 24 26.74 -3.43 -22.91
N PRO A 25 27.67 -4.29 -22.45
CA PRO A 25 29.10 -4.21 -22.82
C PRO A 25 29.36 -4.15 -24.32
N ASN A 26 28.47 -4.73 -25.15
CA ASN A 26 28.53 -4.67 -26.60
C ASN A 26 27.94 -3.39 -27.21
N GLY A 27 27.52 -2.40 -26.39
CA GLY A 27 26.91 -1.13 -26.80
C GLY A 27 25.43 -1.23 -27.20
N LYS A 28 24.81 -2.41 -27.13
CA LYS A 28 23.40 -2.60 -27.50
C LYS A 28 22.48 -2.42 -26.27
N ARG A 29 21.20 -2.24 -26.55
CA ARG A 29 20.13 -2.26 -25.54
C ARG A 29 19.28 -3.53 -25.70
N LEU A 30 18.63 -3.94 -24.61
CA LEU A 30 17.65 -5.02 -24.65
C LEU A 30 16.45 -4.61 -25.49
N PRO A 31 15.83 -5.55 -26.22
CA PRO A 31 14.60 -5.29 -26.92
C PRO A 31 13.47 -4.95 -25.93
N THR A 32 12.44 -4.24 -26.39
CA THR A 32 11.32 -3.78 -25.56
C THR A 32 10.42 -4.93 -25.07
N ASP A 33 10.49 -6.08 -25.73
CA ASP A 33 9.81 -7.33 -25.39
C ASP A 33 10.69 -8.31 -24.60
N PHE A 34 11.83 -7.84 -24.12
CA PHE A 34 12.72 -8.67 -23.31
C PHE A 34 12.00 -9.19 -22.07
N ASN A 35 12.13 -10.49 -21.82
CA ASN A 35 11.53 -11.16 -20.69
C ASN A 35 12.49 -12.25 -20.18
N GLU A 36 12.97 -12.09 -18.96
CA GLU A 36 13.95 -12.97 -18.32
C GLU A 36 13.34 -14.23 -17.68
N GLY A 37 12.02 -14.32 -17.68
CA GLY A 37 11.28 -15.41 -17.05
C GLY A 37 11.29 -16.72 -17.83
N ALA A 38 10.96 -17.82 -17.17
CA ALA A 38 10.68 -19.09 -17.80
C ALA A 38 9.40 -19.04 -18.65
N LYS A 39 9.26 -19.94 -19.64
CA LYS A 39 8.05 -20.00 -20.48
C LYS A 39 6.80 -20.34 -19.69
N ASN A 40 6.94 -21.15 -18.65
CA ASN A 40 5.83 -21.61 -17.80
C ASN A 40 5.63 -20.73 -16.56
N ASN A 41 6.12 -19.48 -16.58
CA ASN A 41 5.71 -18.49 -15.61
C ASN A 41 4.19 -18.29 -15.66
N THR A 42 3.56 -18.24 -14.49
CA THR A 42 2.11 -18.01 -14.38
C THR A 42 1.80 -16.98 -13.32
N TYR A 43 0.76 -16.20 -13.55
CA TYR A 43 0.14 -15.33 -12.56
C TYR A 43 -1.36 -15.38 -12.74
N SER A 44 -2.09 -15.63 -11.66
CA SER A 44 -3.55 -15.62 -11.65
C SER A 44 -4.05 -14.84 -10.46
N ARG A 45 -4.99 -13.94 -10.69
CA ARG A 45 -5.67 -13.16 -9.65
C ARG A 45 -7.17 -13.25 -9.83
N ASN A 46 -7.84 -13.70 -8.78
CA ASN A 46 -9.28 -13.86 -8.77
C ASN A 46 -9.87 -13.05 -7.63
N GLU A 47 -10.67 -12.06 -7.97
CA GLU A 47 -11.32 -11.17 -7.01
C GLU A 47 -12.83 -11.35 -7.03
N LYS A 48 -13.42 -11.47 -5.85
CA LYS A 48 -14.87 -11.52 -5.64
C LYS A 48 -15.24 -10.48 -4.61
N MET A 49 -16.27 -9.71 -4.88
CA MET A 49 -16.78 -8.72 -3.95
C MET A 49 -18.30 -8.70 -3.99
N ILE A 50 -18.90 -8.66 -2.81
CA ILE A 50 -20.31 -8.37 -2.61
C ILE A 50 -20.45 -7.32 -1.52
N GLY A 51 -21.40 -6.43 -1.69
CA GLY A 51 -21.68 -5.39 -0.70
C GLY A 51 -22.94 -4.63 -1.03
N TYR A 52 -23.34 -3.80 -0.09
CA TYR A 52 -24.42 -2.85 -0.28
C TYR A 52 -24.08 -1.52 0.38
N SER A 53 -24.72 -0.47 -0.11
CA SER A 53 -24.84 0.83 0.54
C SER A 53 -26.31 1.11 0.76
N PHE A 54 -26.65 1.43 1.99
CA PHE A 54 -27.99 1.81 2.41
C PHE A 54 -27.93 3.24 2.93
N ASP A 55 -28.86 4.07 2.47
CA ASP A 55 -29.07 5.45 2.93
C ASP A 55 -30.56 5.66 3.13
N HIS A 56 -30.96 6.15 4.31
CA HIS A 56 -32.34 6.41 4.61
C HIS A 56 -32.50 7.67 5.47
N GLU A 57 -33.23 8.63 4.92
CA GLU A 57 -33.62 9.84 5.62
C GLU A 57 -34.96 9.58 6.34
N PHE A 58 -34.94 9.49 7.67
CA PHE A 58 -36.14 9.33 8.47
C PHE A 58 -36.94 10.63 8.53
N ASN A 59 -36.24 11.75 8.53
CA ASN A 59 -36.79 13.11 8.51
C ASN A 59 -35.60 14.09 8.23
N ASP A 60 -35.89 15.39 8.22
CA ASP A 60 -34.91 16.46 7.98
C ASP A 60 -33.74 16.46 8.99
N THR A 61 -33.94 15.86 10.17
CA THR A 61 -32.97 15.79 11.27
C THR A 61 -32.09 14.54 11.19
N PHE A 62 -32.65 13.36 10.90
CA PHE A 62 -31.98 12.08 11.06
C PHE A 62 -31.85 11.33 9.74
N THR A 63 -30.60 11.01 9.37
CA THR A 63 -30.24 10.12 8.27
C THR A 63 -29.39 8.98 8.78
N VAL A 64 -29.77 7.75 8.46
CA VAL A 64 -28.95 6.55 8.73
C VAL A 64 -28.30 6.08 7.45
N ARG A 65 -27.00 5.78 7.54
CA ARG A 65 -26.24 5.15 6.45
C ARG A 65 -25.60 3.87 6.94
N GLN A 66 -25.61 2.86 6.08
CA GLN A 66 -24.85 1.63 6.35
C GLN A 66 -24.19 1.14 5.08
N ASN A 67 -22.89 0.85 5.20
CA ASN A 67 -22.10 0.24 4.15
C ASN A 67 -21.58 -1.10 4.62
N LEU A 68 -21.81 -2.14 3.83
CA LEU A 68 -21.28 -3.47 4.09
C LEU A 68 -20.53 -3.95 2.86
N ARG A 69 -19.36 -4.56 3.07
CA ARG A 69 -18.58 -5.17 2.01
C ARG A 69 -17.90 -6.46 2.49
N PHE A 70 -18.03 -7.49 1.69
CA PHE A 70 -17.19 -8.67 1.74
C PHE A 70 -16.38 -8.74 0.45
N ALA A 71 -15.07 -8.91 0.58
CA ALA A 71 -14.16 -9.09 -0.54
C ALA A 71 -13.25 -10.29 -0.30
N GLN A 72 -13.01 -11.07 -1.35
CA GLN A 72 -12.04 -12.14 -1.38
C GLN A 72 -11.10 -11.93 -2.57
N ASN A 73 -9.81 -12.01 -2.32
CA ASN A 73 -8.77 -12.00 -3.34
C ASN A 73 -7.96 -13.29 -3.22
N LYS A 74 -7.78 -13.99 -4.35
CA LYS A 74 -6.88 -15.14 -4.44
C LYS A 74 -5.83 -14.84 -5.50
N VAL A 75 -4.57 -14.95 -5.11
CA VAL A 75 -3.42 -14.83 -6.00
C VAL A 75 -2.73 -16.19 -6.06
N SER A 76 -2.35 -16.60 -7.26
CA SER A 76 -1.45 -17.73 -7.47
C SER A 76 -0.40 -17.31 -8.48
N GLN A 77 0.85 -17.44 -8.11
CA GLN A 77 1.99 -17.04 -8.91
C GLN A 77 3.07 -18.11 -8.90
N LYS A 78 3.67 -18.34 -10.07
CA LYS A 78 4.89 -19.11 -10.24
C LYS A 78 5.75 -18.36 -11.24
N SER A 79 6.87 -17.84 -10.80
CA SER A 79 7.71 -17.00 -11.65
C SER A 79 9.18 -17.25 -11.42
N VAL A 80 9.93 -17.38 -12.52
CA VAL A 80 11.37 -17.14 -12.58
C VAL A 80 11.55 -15.67 -12.96
N TYR A 81 12.45 -14.99 -12.31
CA TYR A 81 12.76 -13.57 -12.55
C TYR A 81 14.24 -13.27 -12.42
N GLY A 82 14.68 -12.19 -13.06
CA GLY A 82 16.03 -11.67 -12.94
C GLY A 82 16.30 -11.10 -11.55
N TYR A 83 17.48 -11.32 -11.00
CA TYR A 83 17.86 -10.80 -9.69
C TYR A 83 18.98 -9.74 -9.78
N GLY A 84 19.94 -9.92 -10.68
CA GLY A 84 21.03 -8.98 -10.94
C GLY A 84 22.05 -9.55 -11.89
N MET A 85 22.90 -8.68 -12.43
CA MET A 85 24.02 -9.09 -13.26
C MET A 85 25.19 -9.57 -12.38
N CYS A 86 25.96 -10.55 -12.83
CA CYS A 86 27.19 -10.96 -12.11
C CYS A 86 28.21 -9.83 -11.96
N SER A 87 28.14 -8.80 -12.79
CA SER A 87 28.95 -7.56 -12.68
C SER A 87 28.40 -6.56 -11.63
N ASP A 88 27.26 -6.82 -11.02
CA ASP A 88 26.67 -5.92 -10.02
C ASP A 88 27.62 -5.70 -8.83
N PRO A 89 27.72 -4.48 -8.28
CA PRO A 89 28.44 -4.18 -7.06
C PRO A 89 28.12 -5.09 -5.88
N LEU A 90 26.90 -5.61 -5.80
CA LEU A 90 26.50 -6.61 -4.80
C LEU A 90 27.44 -7.83 -4.82
N TYR A 91 27.81 -8.33 -6.01
CA TYR A 91 28.68 -9.49 -6.14
C TYR A 91 30.16 -9.13 -6.23
N THR A 92 30.48 -7.96 -6.80
CA THR A 92 31.90 -7.57 -7.03
C THR A 92 32.55 -6.96 -5.79
N LYS A 93 31.78 -6.41 -4.86
CA LYS A 93 32.30 -5.77 -3.64
C LYS A 93 32.05 -6.57 -2.36
N ASP A 94 31.05 -7.46 -2.35
CA ASP A 94 30.75 -8.33 -1.23
C ASP A 94 31.18 -9.76 -1.51
N GLN A 95 32.25 -10.19 -0.83
CA GLN A 95 32.82 -11.54 -1.01
C GLN A 95 31.90 -12.64 -0.50
N GLU A 96 31.08 -12.39 0.52
CA GLU A 96 30.13 -13.40 1.03
C GLU A 96 28.94 -13.54 0.08
N ALA A 97 28.44 -12.42 -0.45
CA ALA A 97 27.39 -12.45 -1.49
C ALA A 97 27.89 -13.15 -2.77
N LEU A 98 29.15 -12.91 -3.17
CA LEU A 98 29.75 -13.60 -4.30
C LEU A 98 29.89 -15.12 -4.06
N LYS A 99 30.35 -15.54 -2.88
CA LYS A 99 30.46 -16.97 -2.53
C LYS A 99 29.11 -17.67 -2.53
N ALA A 100 28.04 -16.98 -2.12
CA ALA A 100 26.68 -17.50 -2.12
C ALA A 100 26.02 -17.47 -3.51
N SER A 101 26.63 -16.81 -4.50
CA SER A 101 26.04 -16.61 -5.81
C SER A 101 26.52 -17.64 -6.84
N PRO A 102 25.75 -17.92 -7.89
CA PRO A 102 26.20 -18.75 -9.01
C PRO A 102 27.32 -18.08 -9.84
N CYS A 103 27.55 -16.77 -9.65
CA CYS A 103 28.58 -16.03 -10.40
C CYS A 103 29.98 -16.52 -10.16
N LEU A 104 30.26 -17.14 -9.01
CA LEU A 104 31.57 -17.69 -8.69
C LEU A 104 32.00 -18.79 -9.69
N SER A 105 31.06 -19.54 -10.25
CA SER A 105 31.31 -20.58 -11.24
C SER A 105 31.38 -20.05 -12.69
N ILE A 106 31.09 -18.77 -12.91
CA ILE A 106 31.08 -18.13 -14.22
C ILE A 106 32.41 -17.42 -14.48
N PRO A 107 33.04 -17.57 -15.65
CA PRO A 107 34.22 -16.80 -15.99
C PRO A 107 33.99 -15.29 -15.87
N GLN A 108 34.90 -14.58 -15.22
CA GLN A 108 34.76 -13.15 -14.96
C GLN A 108 34.55 -12.31 -16.25
N SER A 109 35.10 -12.78 -17.37
CA SER A 109 34.89 -12.16 -18.70
C SER A 109 33.41 -12.17 -19.16
N GLN A 110 32.58 -13.02 -18.58
CA GLN A 110 31.14 -13.15 -18.91
C GLN A 110 30.22 -12.39 -17.92
N TRP A 111 30.75 -11.90 -16.80
CA TRP A 111 29.93 -11.27 -15.75
C TRP A 111 29.10 -10.10 -16.24
N GLY A 112 29.60 -9.31 -17.21
CA GLY A 112 28.91 -8.16 -17.76
C GLY A 112 27.68 -8.49 -18.62
N HIS A 113 27.45 -9.76 -18.93
CA HIS A 113 26.27 -10.23 -19.67
C HIS A 113 25.63 -11.49 -19.10
N THR A 114 26.00 -11.90 -17.88
CA THR A 114 25.37 -13.01 -17.18
C THR A 114 24.37 -12.50 -16.16
N LEU A 115 23.11 -12.84 -16.37
CA LEU A 115 21.99 -12.54 -15.47
C LEU A 115 21.78 -13.68 -14.49
N THR A 116 21.82 -13.39 -13.19
CA THR A 116 21.37 -14.32 -12.15
C THR A 116 19.86 -14.30 -12.07
N ARG A 117 19.26 -15.45 -11.76
CA ARG A 117 17.82 -15.62 -11.68
C ARG A 117 17.43 -16.36 -10.42
N GLN A 118 16.21 -16.07 -9.96
CA GLN A 118 15.57 -16.72 -8.82
C GLN A 118 14.15 -17.12 -9.20
N TYR A 119 13.47 -17.88 -8.32
CA TYR A 119 12.06 -18.19 -8.50
C TYR A 119 11.26 -17.76 -7.29
N VAL A 120 9.97 -17.53 -7.53
CA VAL A 120 8.94 -17.37 -6.50
C VAL A 120 7.74 -18.25 -6.84
N ILE A 121 7.19 -18.88 -5.82
CA ILE A 121 5.88 -19.51 -5.83
C ILE A 121 5.08 -18.84 -4.73
N ASP A 122 3.94 -18.26 -5.07
CA ASP A 122 3.11 -17.55 -4.11
C ASP A 122 1.65 -17.93 -4.30
N ASN A 123 1.02 -18.38 -3.21
CA ASN A 123 -0.40 -18.63 -3.14
C ASN A 123 -0.95 -17.89 -1.94
N GLU A 124 -1.79 -16.90 -2.21
CA GLU A 124 -2.34 -16.04 -1.20
C GLU A 124 -3.87 -16.00 -1.29
N LYS A 125 -4.52 -16.05 -0.13
CA LYS A 125 -5.96 -15.87 0.00
C LYS A 125 -6.27 -14.82 1.05
N LEU A 126 -6.67 -13.65 0.59
CA LEU A 126 -7.12 -12.54 1.42
C LEU A 126 -8.65 -12.51 1.46
N GLU A 127 -9.23 -12.48 2.65
CA GLU A 127 -10.65 -12.26 2.90
C GLU A 127 -10.81 -11.03 3.80
N ASN A 128 -11.68 -10.12 3.39
CA ASN A 128 -11.99 -8.90 4.14
C ASN A 128 -13.49 -8.73 4.24
N PHE A 129 -13.99 -8.58 5.45
CA PHE A 129 -15.36 -8.19 5.77
C PHE A 129 -15.34 -6.85 6.49
N SER A 130 -16.17 -5.91 6.06
CA SER A 130 -16.32 -4.62 6.73
C SER A 130 -17.79 -4.19 6.75
N VAL A 131 -18.19 -3.59 7.85
CA VAL A 131 -19.49 -2.92 8.00
C VAL A 131 -19.28 -1.61 8.74
N ASP A 132 -19.91 -0.55 8.25
CA ASP A 132 -19.92 0.77 8.87
C ASP A 132 -21.37 1.26 8.94
N THR A 133 -21.80 1.66 10.13
CA THR A 133 -23.14 2.17 10.38
C THR A 133 -23.05 3.56 10.98
N GLN A 134 -23.71 4.52 10.35
CA GLN A 134 -23.65 5.94 10.66
C GLN A 134 -25.03 6.51 10.93
N LEU A 135 -25.12 7.37 11.93
CA LEU A 135 -26.25 8.27 12.15
C LEU A 135 -25.77 9.72 11.97
N GLN A 136 -26.32 10.40 11.00
CA GLN A 136 -26.20 11.84 10.85
C GLN A 136 -27.39 12.52 11.49
N SER A 137 -27.12 13.54 12.32
CA SER A 137 -28.14 14.36 12.98
C SER A 137 -27.91 15.83 12.65
N LYS A 138 -28.94 16.52 12.13
CA LYS A 138 -28.91 17.96 11.85
C LYS A 138 -29.77 18.69 12.85
N PHE A 139 -29.21 19.69 13.53
CA PHE A 139 -29.95 20.49 14.53
C PHE A 139 -29.27 21.84 14.70
N ALA A 140 -29.94 22.78 15.36
CA ALA A 140 -29.40 24.09 15.67
C ALA A 140 -29.34 24.34 17.17
N THR A 141 -28.27 24.99 17.63
CA THR A 141 -28.14 25.52 18.99
C THR A 141 -27.98 27.04 18.93
N GLY A 142 -29.12 27.75 19.11
CA GLY A 142 -29.13 29.19 18.89
C GLY A 142 -28.88 29.55 17.42
N SER A 143 -27.77 30.24 17.15
CA SER A 143 -27.35 30.64 15.80
C SER A 143 -26.30 29.68 15.18
N VAL A 144 -26.06 28.54 15.81
CA VAL A 144 -25.09 27.54 15.31
C VAL A 144 -25.84 26.37 14.73
N ASP A 145 -25.58 26.06 13.45
CA ASP A 145 -26.09 24.86 12.79
C ASP A 145 -25.09 23.72 12.96
N HIS A 146 -25.56 22.57 13.39
CA HIS A 146 -24.78 21.36 13.63
C HIS A 146 -25.10 20.26 12.63
N THR A 147 -24.06 19.62 12.11
CA THR A 147 -24.15 18.33 11.43
C THR A 147 -23.31 17.32 12.23
N LEU A 148 -23.98 16.61 13.14
CA LEU A 148 -23.37 15.61 14.00
C LEU A 148 -23.41 14.25 13.31
N LEU A 149 -22.27 13.59 13.18
CA LEU A 149 -22.11 12.24 12.70
C LEU A 149 -21.63 11.36 13.85
N THR A 150 -22.37 10.29 14.14
CA THR A 150 -21.94 9.23 15.05
C THR A 150 -21.95 7.90 14.32
N GLY A 151 -21.04 7.02 14.66
CA GLY A 151 -21.00 5.74 13.97
C GLY A 151 -20.18 4.67 14.68
N VAL A 152 -20.39 3.46 14.19
CA VAL A 152 -19.65 2.27 14.56
C VAL A 152 -19.25 1.54 13.29
N ASP A 153 -17.98 1.14 13.22
CA ASP A 153 -17.50 0.27 12.17
C ASP A 153 -16.84 -0.99 12.74
N PHE A 154 -16.87 -2.02 11.93
CA PHE A 154 -16.21 -3.29 12.21
C PHE A 154 -15.53 -3.78 10.94
N MET A 155 -14.29 -4.22 11.09
CA MET A 155 -13.52 -4.88 10.04
C MET A 155 -12.93 -6.20 10.54
N ARG A 156 -12.95 -7.20 9.67
CA ARG A 156 -12.25 -8.46 9.87
C ARG A 156 -11.49 -8.81 8.61
N MET A 157 -10.19 -8.99 8.74
CA MET A 157 -9.29 -9.47 7.69
C MET A 157 -8.73 -10.84 8.06
N ARG A 158 -8.60 -11.70 7.05
CA ARG A 158 -7.87 -12.96 7.12
C ARG A 158 -7.01 -13.07 5.88
N ASN A 159 -5.70 -13.19 6.05
CA ASN A 159 -4.75 -13.41 4.97
C ASN A 159 -4.00 -14.72 5.20
N ASP A 160 -4.15 -15.65 4.26
CA ASP A 160 -3.55 -16.97 4.26
C ASP A 160 -2.48 -16.99 3.17
N ILE A 161 -1.21 -17.02 3.57
CA ILE A 161 -0.05 -16.91 2.70
C ILE A 161 0.69 -18.24 2.70
N ASP A 162 1.02 -18.74 1.50
CA ASP A 162 1.86 -19.91 1.25
C ASP A 162 2.84 -19.55 0.13
N SER A 163 4.06 -19.15 0.51
CA SER A 163 5.06 -18.65 -0.42
C SER A 163 6.36 -19.42 -0.30
N TRP A 164 7.04 -19.60 -1.43
CA TRP A 164 8.36 -20.21 -1.56
C TRP A 164 9.23 -19.31 -2.42
N PHE A 165 10.44 -19.08 -1.97
CA PHE A 165 11.44 -18.30 -2.69
C PHE A 165 12.68 -19.14 -2.90
N GLY A 166 13.30 -19.04 -4.08
CA GLY A 166 14.62 -19.62 -4.32
C GLY A 166 15.73 -18.61 -3.98
N TYR A 167 16.80 -19.09 -3.36
CA TYR A 167 18.03 -18.30 -3.22
C TYR A 167 18.75 -18.11 -4.56
N ALA A 168 19.77 -17.27 -4.58
CA ALA A 168 20.68 -17.14 -5.69
C ALA A 168 21.21 -18.53 -6.11
N GLY A 169 21.17 -18.83 -7.41
CA GLY A 169 21.54 -20.14 -7.94
C GLY A 169 20.43 -21.21 -7.88
N SER A 170 19.26 -20.89 -7.35
CA SER A 170 18.08 -21.78 -7.45
C SER A 170 17.61 -21.97 -8.89
N VAL A 171 17.86 -20.98 -9.74
CA VAL A 171 17.69 -21.03 -11.19
C VAL A 171 19.05 -20.82 -11.85
N ALA A 172 19.35 -21.60 -12.88
CA ALA A 172 20.60 -21.42 -13.60
C ALA A 172 20.73 -19.99 -14.14
N PRO A 173 21.89 -19.34 -13.95
CA PRO A 173 22.15 -18.04 -14.56
C PRO A 173 22.12 -18.16 -16.10
N SER A 174 21.81 -17.07 -16.77
CA SER A 174 21.64 -17.06 -18.21
C SER A 174 22.39 -15.91 -18.86
N ASP A 175 22.92 -16.17 -20.06
CA ASP A 175 23.47 -15.13 -20.90
C ASP A 175 22.37 -14.21 -21.41
N ILE A 176 22.45 -12.92 -21.10
CA ILE A 176 21.42 -11.93 -21.48
C ILE A 176 21.34 -11.72 -23.00
N TYR A 177 22.38 -12.10 -23.75
CA TYR A 177 22.37 -12.06 -25.23
C TYR A 177 21.64 -13.24 -25.85
N ASN A 178 21.58 -14.36 -25.12
CA ASN A 178 20.92 -15.60 -25.53
C ASN A 178 20.23 -16.24 -24.33
N LEU A 179 19.19 -15.58 -23.86
CA LEU A 179 18.49 -15.95 -22.64
C LEU A 179 17.81 -17.33 -22.78
N ASP A 180 18.15 -18.24 -21.88
CA ASP A 180 17.43 -19.52 -21.74
C ASP A 180 16.09 -19.29 -21.03
N ARG A 181 15.00 -19.48 -21.77
CA ARG A 181 13.61 -19.37 -21.31
C ARG A 181 12.92 -20.74 -21.26
N SER A 182 13.66 -21.82 -21.13
CA SER A 182 13.06 -23.16 -20.96
C SER A 182 12.10 -23.18 -19.76
N ASP A 183 11.23 -24.19 -19.75
CA ASP A 183 10.34 -24.45 -18.62
C ASP A 183 11.14 -24.75 -17.36
N PHE A 184 10.70 -24.20 -16.25
CA PHE A 184 11.30 -24.40 -14.94
C PHE A 184 10.45 -25.38 -14.10
N ASP A 185 11.11 -26.32 -13.42
CA ASP A 185 10.40 -27.24 -12.51
C ASP A 185 10.19 -26.59 -11.14
N PHE A 186 9.06 -25.89 -11.00
CA PHE A 186 8.67 -25.29 -9.73
C PHE A 186 8.36 -26.31 -8.63
N GLY A 187 8.07 -27.58 -8.98
CA GLY A 187 7.80 -28.65 -8.01
C GLY A 187 9.03 -29.14 -7.28
N ALA A 188 10.21 -29.01 -7.88
CA ALA A 188 11.48 -29.42 -7.31
C ALA A 188 11.96 -28.51 -6.17
N HIS A 189 11.44 -27.27 -6.09
CA HIS A 189 11.87 -26.25 -5.12
C HIS A 189 13.38 -26.19 -4.95
N PRO A 190 14.18 -26.00 -6.01
CA PRO A 190 15.63 -26.07 -5.91
C PRO A 190 16.18 -24.93 -5.04
N ASN A 191 17.08 -25.28 -4.11
CA ASN A 191 17.72 -24.33 -3.19
C ASN A 191 16.72 -23.31 -2.57
N PRO A 192 15.66 -23.80 -1.88
CA PRO A 192 14.64 -22.92 -1.33
C PRO A 192 15.20 -22.14 -0.13
N SER A 193 14.72 -20.89 0.04
CA SER A 193 14.92 -20.12 1.28
C SER A 193 14.10 -20.68 2.45
N GLY A 194 13.32 -21.71 2.21
CA GLY A 194 12.28 -22.24 3.07
C GLY A 194 10.91 -21.70 2.69
N PRO A 195 9.86 -22.38 3.13
CA PRO A 195 8.50 -21.88 2.99
C PRO A 195 8.29 -20.68 3.91
N TYR A 196 7.40 -19.78 3.47
CA TYR A 196 6.83 -18.73 4.30
C TYR A 196 5.32 -18.94 4.32
N ARG A 197 4.84 -19.75 5.30
CA ARG A 197 3.44 -20.13 5.43
C ARG A 197 2.84 -19.50 6.66
N VAL A 198 2.17 -18.35 6.45
CA VAL A 198 1.66 -17.50 7.53
C VAL A 198 0.17 -17.28 7.39
N LEU A 199 -0.54 -17.39 8.50
CA LEU A 199 -1.93 -16.99 8.62
C LEU A 199 -2.03 -15.73 9.46
N LEU A 200 -2.34 -14.62 8.81
CA LEU A 200 -2.61 -13.34 9.45
C LEU A 200 -4.12 -13.16 9.66
N LYS A 201 -4.50 -12.66 10.83
CA LYS A 201 -5.87 -12.25 11.13
C LYS A 201 -5.84 -10.91 11.83
N GLN A 202 -6.79 -10.07 11.47
CA GLN A 202 -7.01 -8.78 12.11
C GLN A 202 -8.50 -8.57 12.30
N LYS A 203 -8.88 -8.02 13.44
CA LYS A 203 -10.20 -7.49 13.71
C LYS A 203 -10.03 -6.07 14.21
N GLN A 204 -10.91 -5.19 13.82
CA GLN A 204 -10.92 -3.82 14.32
C GLN A 204 -12.36 -3.38 14.50
N THR A 205 -12.64 -2.76 15.64
CA THR A 205 -13.91 -2.11 15.92
C THR A 205 -13.62 -0.66 16.26
N GLY A 206 -14.36 0.26 15.65
CA GLY A 206 -14.21 1.70 15.91
C GLY A 206 -15.54 2.32 16.30
N LEU A 207 -15.52 3.17 17.32
CA LEU A 207 -16.61 4.09 17.66
C LEU A 207 -16.15 5.50 17.36
N TYR A 208 -16.97 6.28 16.68
CA TYR A 208 -16.60 7.65 16.33
C TYR A 208 -17.75 8.63 16.42
N VAL A 209 -17.36 9.88 16.65
CA VAL A 209 -18.25 11.03 16.64
C VAL A 209 -17.55 12.20 15.97
N GLN A 210 -18.28 12.94 15.17
CA GLN A 210 -17.80 14.19 14.57
C GLN A 210 -18.93 15.20 14.52
N ASP A 211 -18.67 16.45 14.89
CA ASP A 211 -19.57 17.56 14.68
C ASP A 211 -18.95 18.57 13.70
N GLN A 212 -19.79 19.05 12.80
CA GLN A 212 -19.53 20.22 11.96
C GLN A 212 -20.48 21.33 12.42
N ALA A 213 -19.93 22.31 13.15
CA ALA A 213 -20.66 23.43 13.70
C ALA A 213 -20.40 24.67 12.83
N GLN A 214 -21.47 25.19 12.23
CA GLN A 214 -21.42 26.38 11.39
C GLN A 214 -22.08 27.55 12.10
N TRP A 215 -21.32 28.62 12.27
CA TRP A 215 -21.82 29.90 12.76
C TRP A 215 -21.48 31.00 11.75
N ASP A 216 -22.51 31.48 11.06
CA ASP A 216 -22.35 32.45 9.96
C ASP A 216 -21.30 31.92 8.94
N LYS A 217 -20.17 32.59 8.82
CA LYS A 217 -19.07 32.25 7.89
C LYS A 217 -18.00 31.36 8.49
N VAL A 218 -18.10 30.99 9.75
CA VAL A 218 -17.14 30.12 10.43
C VAL A 218 -17.69 28.69 10.49
N LEU A 219 -16.94 27.74 9.95
CA LEU A 219 -17.23 26.31 10.06
C LEU A 219 -16.13 25.64 10.87
N VAL A 220 -16.48 25.05 12.01
CA VAL A 220 -15.59 24.28 12.87
C VAL A 220 -15.95 22.80 12.75
N THR A 221 -14.96 21.95 12.50
CA THR A 221 -15.12 20.50 12.54
C THR A 221 -14.31 19.96 13.71
N LEU A 222 -14.94 19.14 14.55
CA LEU A 222 -14.27 18.41 15.63
C LEU A 222 -14.74 16.96 15.63
N GLY A 223 -13.82 16.02 15.64
CA GLY A 223 -14.13 14.59 15.65
C GLY A 223 -13.18 13.79 16.51
N GLY A 224 -13.70 12.75 17.13
CA GLY A 224 -12.94 11.77 17.89
C GLY A 224 -13.34 10.35 17.53
N ARG A 225 -12.37 9.43 17.63
CA ARG A 225 -12.55 8.02 17.34
C ARG A 225 -11.78 7.19 18.36
N TYR A 226 -12.38 6.10 18.80
CA TYR A 226 -11.73 5.10 19.62
C TYR A 226 -11.76 3.74 18.92
N ASP A 227 -10.58 3.15 18.76
CA ASP A 227 -10.40 1.88 18.09
C ASP A 227 -9.95 0.78 19.04
N TRP A 228 -10.47 -0.42 18.84
CA TRP A 228 -9.97 -1.69 19.37
C TRP A 228 -9.51 -2.54 18.21
N ALA A 229 -8.27 -3.00 18.23
CA ALA A 229 -7.68 -3.81 17.18
C ALA A 229 -7.02 -5.06 17.75
N ASP A 230 -7.51 -6.23 17.34
CA ASP A 230 -6.95 -7.53 17.71
C ASP A 230 -6.25 -8.11 16.48
N GLN A 231 -4.99 -8.52 16.63
CA GLN A 231 -4.19 -9.11 15.57
C GLN A 231 -3.62 -10.45 16.00
N SER A 232 -3.47 -11.36 15.05
CA SER A 232 -2.71 -12.59 15.25
C SER A 232 -1.97 -13.00 13.98
N SER A 233 -0.73 -13.45 14.17
CA SER A 233 0.10 -14.09 13.16
C SER A 233 0.39 -15.51 13.61
N PHE A 234 0.17 -16.48 12.74
CA PHE A 234 0.52 -17.88 12.97
C PHE A 234 1.45 -18.36 11.85
N ASN A 235 2.72 -18.58 12.18
CA ASN A 235 3.69 -19.17 11.28
C ASN A 235 3.56 -20.70 11.35
N ARG A 236 3.11 -21.31 10.26
CA ARG A 236 2.88 -22.77 10.19
C ARG A 236 4.16 -23.58 10.08
N ASP A 237 5.27 -22.96 9.68
CA ASP A 237 6.55 -23.65 9.49
C ASP A 237 7.23 -23.94 10.81
N TYR A 238 7.10 -23.01 11.75
CA TYR A 238 7.69 -23.10 13.09
C TYR A 238 6.66 -23.38 14.19
N GLY A 239 5.36 -23.35 13.88
CA GLY A 239 4.28 -23.49 14.84
C GLY A 239 4.12 -22.31 15.80
N ASN A 240 4.79 -21.18 15.52
CA ASN A 240 4.79 -20.02 16.39
C ASN A 240 3.52 -19.17 16.14
N LYS A 241 2.95 -18.68 17.24
CA LYS A 241 1.82 -17.75 17.21
C LYS A 241 2.20 -16.46 17.95
N SER A 242 1.97 -15.33 17.33
CA SER A 242 2.05 -14.01 17.95
C SER A 242 0.66 -13.38 17.95
N GLU A 243 0.29 -12.73 19.05
CA GLU A 243 -0.99 -12.04 19.23
C GLU A 243 -0.72 -10.66 19.80
N ARG A 244 -1.52 -9.68 19.35
CA ARG A 244 -1.41 -8.31 19.81
C ARG A 244 -2.77 -7.66 19.83
N ASP A 245 -3.07 -7.00 20.97
CA ASP A 245 -4.28 -6.21 21.17
C ASP A 245 -3.87 -4.76 21.40
N ASP A 246 -4.40 -3.87 20.58
CA ASP A 246 -4.13 -2.44 20.65
C ASP A 246 -5.42 -1.66 20.81
N LYS A 247 -5.34 -0.52 21.51
CA LYS A 247 -6.44 0.43 21.69
C LYS A 247 -5.90 1.83 21.47
N GLU A 248 -6.60 2.64 20.70
CA GLU A 248 -6.15 3.98 20.39
C GLU A 248 -7.31 4.95 20.34
N PHE A 249 -7.09 6.14 20.88
CA PHE A 249 -7.95 7.29 20.64
C PHE A 249 -7.25 8.23 19.67
N THR A 250 -7.94 8.58 18.60
CA THR A 250 -7.48 9.56 17.60
C THR A 250 -8.52 10.66 17.47
N TRP A 251 -8.06 11.88 17.16
CA TRP A 251 -8.97 13.00 16.97
C TRP A 251 -8.56 13.84 15.76
N ARG A 252 -9.51 14.62 15.26
CA ARG A 252 -9.29 15.63 14.22
C ARG A 252 -10.05 16.89 14.56
N GLY A 253 -9.45 18.02 14.17
CA GLY A 253 -10.07 19.33 14.32
C GLY A 253 -9.73 20.23 13.15
N GLY A 254 -10.64 21.10 12.77
CA GLY A 254 -10.41 22.06 11.70
C GLY A 254 -11.28 23.28 11.83
N VAL A 255 -10.86 24.37 11.23
CA VAL A 255 -11.62 25.60 11.12
C VAL A 255 -11.51 26.14 9.70
N ASN A 256 -12.65 26.55 9.15
CA ASN A 256 -12.76 27.18 7.84
C ASN A 256 -13.46 28.53 7.99
N TYR A 257 -13.06 29.50 7.18
CA TYR A 257 -13.76 30.77 7.05
C TYR A 257 -14.31 30.93 5.63
N LEU A 258 -15.62 31.04 5.50
CA LEU A 258 -16.32 31.04 4.21
C LEU A 258 -16.54 32.48 3.74
N PHE A 259 -15.70 33.00 2.84
CA PHE A 259 -15.91 34.30 2.22
C PHE A 259 -16.97 34.22 1.12
N ASP A 260 -17.73 35.31 0.93
CA ASP A 260 -18.81 35.38 -0.08
C ASP A 260 -18.29 35.27 -1.53
N ASN A 261 -17.02 35.51 -1.75
CA ASN A 261 -16.39 35.41 -3.06
C ASN A 261 -15.88 34.00 -3.41
N GLY A 262 -16.25 32.99 -2.60
CA GLY A 262 -15.85 31.59 -2.80
C GLY A 262 -14.46 31.22 -2.27
N VAL A 263 -13.75 32.15 -1.63
CA VAL A 263 -12.46 31.87 -0.99
C VAL A 263 -12.71 31.27 0.40
N THR A 264 -12.05 30.18 0.73
CA THR A 264 -12.19 29.49 2.02
C THR A 264 -10.80 29.11 2.55
N PRO A 265 -10.14 29.98 3.33
CA PRO A 265 -8.97 29.58 4.10
C PRO A 265 -9.35 28.58 5.19
N TYR A 266 -8.43 27.66 5.49
CA TYR A 266 -8.63 26.66 6.53
C TYR A 266 -7.34 26.29 7.25
N PHE A 267 -7.52 25.76 8.43
CA PHE A 267 -6.50 25.02 9.18
C PHE A 267 -7.09 23.69 9.64
N SER A 268 -6.32 22.63 9.57
CA SER A 268 -6.73 21.34 10.11
C SER A 268 -5.59 20.61 10.83
N TYR A 269 -5.99 19.81 11.81
CA TYR A 269 -5.16 18.85 12.51
C TYR A 269 -5.86 17.49 12.47
N SER A 270 -5.11 16.41 12.24
CA SER A 270 -5.64 15.06 12.27
C SER A 270 -4.62 14.05 12.78
N GLU A 271 -5.12 13.01 13.44
CA GLU A 271 -4.35 11.85 13.85
C GLU A 271 -4.84 10.60 13.13
N SER A 272 -3.96 9.62 12.96
CA SER A 272 -4.27 8.30 12.41
C SER A 272 -3.61 7.19 13.21
N PHE A 273 -4.24 6.02 13.16
CA PHE A 273 -3.78 4.79 13.78
C PHE A 273 -3.94 3.65 12.77
N GLU A 274 -2.89 2.83 12.62
CA GLU A 274 -2.88 1.72 11.69
C GLU A 274 -2.16 0.52 12.32
N PRO A 275 -2.87 -0.58 12.63
CA PRO A 275 -2.27 -1.81 13.12
C PRO A 275 -1.27 -2.38 12.13
N ALA A 276 -0.12 -2.86 12.59
CA ALA A 276 0.89 -3.46 11.73
C ALA A 276 0.53 -4.89 11.34
N SER A 277 0.66 -5.25 10.07
CA SER A 277 0.38 -6.60 9.57
C SER A 277 1.64 -7.47 9.39
N GLN A 278 2.80 -6.99 9.83
CA GLN A 278 4.09 -7.67 9.71
C GLN A 278 4.62 -8.08 11.07
N THR A 279 5.54 -9.06 11.07
CA THR A 279 6.27 -9.53 12.25
C THR A 279 7.76 -9.25 12.11
N ASP A 280 8.44 -9.14 13.25
CA ASP A 280 9.90 -9.05 13.34
C ASP A 280 10.58 -10.43 13.10
N ALA A 281 11.89 -10.48 13.26
CA ALA A 281 12.69 -11.70 13.11
C ALA A 281 12.32 -12.81 14.13
N ASN A 282 11.73 -12.47 15.25
CA ASN A 282 11.27 -13.42 16.29
C ASN A 282 9.84 -13.91 16.02
N GLY A 283 9.15 -13.30 15.05
CA GLY A 283 7.74 -13.56 14.72
C GLY A 283 6.76 -12.74 15.56
N ASP A 284 7.23 -11.73 16.30
CA ASP A 284 6.40 -10.83 17.08
C ASP A 284 5.81 -9.71 16.21
N LEU A 285 4.52 -9.41 16.39
CA LEU A 285 3.83 -8.34 15.69
C LEU A 285 4.35 -6.96 16.12
N PHE A 286 4.64 -6.11 15.14
CA PHE A 286 5.08 -4.74 15.39
C PHE A 286 3.99 -3.87 16.03
N ALA A 287 4.43 -2.81 16.71
CA ALA A 287 3.53 -1.78 17.20
C ALA A 287 2.80 -1.07 16.06
N PRO A 288 1.54 -0.64 16.27
CA PRO A 288 0.81 0.14 15.28
C PRO A 288 1.53 1.42 14.89
N SER A 289 1.47 1.76 13.62
CA SER A 289 1.94 3.06 13.18
C SER A 289 0.92 4.14 13.52
N LYS A 290 1.42 5.35 13.88
CA LYS A 290 0.61 6.51 14.21
C LYS A 290 1.02 7.68 13.33
N GLY A 291 0.03 8.41 12.84
CA GLY A 291 0.24 9.61 12.04
C GLY A 291 -0.30 10.85 12.73
N LYS A 292 0.35 11.99 12.49
CA LYS A 292 -0.13 13.34 12.86
C LYS A 292 0.09 14.27 11.70
N GLN A 293 -0.94 15.01 11.33
CA GLN A 293 -0.87 15.97 10.24
C GLN A 293 -1.38 17.33 10.68
N TYR A 294 -0.62 18.35 10.34
CA TYR A 294 -1.02 19.77 10.36
C TYR A 294 -1.12 20.25 8.92
N GLU A 295 -2.19 20.95 8.61
CA GLU A 295 -2.40 21.50 7.29
C GLU A 295 -3.01 22.91 7.37
N VAL A 296 -2.50 23.82 6.58
CA VAL A 296 -3.08 25.14 6.35
C VAL A 296 -3.23 25.35 4.86
N GLY A 297 -4.40 25.80 4.44
CA GLY A 297 -4.66 25.95 3.02
C GLY A 297 -5.74 26.98 2.71
N VAL A 298 -5.96 27.13 1.42
CA VAL A 298 -7.03 27.95 0.85
C VAL A 298 -7.70 27.17 -0.25
N LYS A 299 -9.03 27.09 -0.21
CA LYS A 299 -9.87 26.56 -1.27
C LYS A 299 -10.61 27.73 -1.93
N TYR A 300 -10.66 27.74 -3.26
CA TYR A 300 -11.40 28.71 -4.05
C TYR A 300 -12.44 28.02 -4.90
N VAL A 301 -13.70 28.31 -4.66
CA VAL A 301 -14.87 27.78 -5.36
C VAL A 301 -15.84 28.93 -5.61
N PRO A 302 -15.67 29.71 -6.68
CA PRO A 302 -16.58 30.77 -7.02
C PRO A 302 -17.95 30.24 -7.46
N GLU A 303 -19.04 30.94 -7.13
CA GLU A 303 -20.39 30.52 -7.48
C GLU A 303 -20.69 30.62 -8.98
N ASP A 304 -20.07 31.57 -9.67
CA ASP A 304 -20.33 31.89 -11.06
C ASP A 304 -19.55 31.06 -12.08
N ARG A 305 -18.63 30.22 -11.61
CA ARG A 305 -17.72 29.43 -12.47
C ARG A 305 -17.50 28.02 -11.95
N PRO A 306 -17.51 27.00 -12.81
CA PRO A 306 -17.22 25.62 -12.42
C PRO A 306 -15.72 25.39 -12.27
N ILE A 307 -15.10 26.10 -11.34
CA ILE A 307 -13.68 26.06 -11.02
C ILE A 307 -13.52 25.69 -9.54
N VAL A 308 -12.59 24.80 -9.25
CA VAL A 308 -12.13 24.50 -7.89
C VAL A 308 -10.61 24.59 -7.89
N VAL A 309 -10.06 25.45 -7.04
CA VAL A 309 -8.60 25.52 -6.83
C VAL A 309 -8.34 25.33 -5.34
N THR A 310 -7.37 24.49 -5.01
CA THR A 310 -6.92 24.26 -3.64
C THR A 310 -5.42 24.43 -3.57
N GLY A 311 -4.94 25.19 -2.60
CA GLY A 311 -3.53 25.28 -2.24
C GLY A 311 -3.36 24.95 -0.77
N ALA A 312 -2.40 24.11 -0.43
CA ALA A 312 -2.15 23.66 0.94
C ALA A 312 -0.65 23.57 1.24
N LEU A 313 -0.32 23.83 2.50
CA LEU A 313 0.96 23.53 3.12
C LEU A 313 0.69 22.50 4.21
N TYR A 314 1.47 21.43 4.23
CA TYR A 314 1.27 20.37 5.22
C TYR A 314 2.56 19.94 5.90
N GLN A 315 2.41 19.38 7.09
CA GLN A 315 3.42 18.58 7.76
C GLN A 315 2.77 17.31 8.28
N LEU A 316 3.24 16.16 7.76
CA LEU A 316 2.89 14.83 8.22
C LEU A 316 4.06 14.24 8.99
N THR A 317 3.76 13.66 10.15
CA THR A 317 4.72 12.89 10.96
C THR A 317 4.12 11.49 11.16
N LYS A 318 4.86 10.44 10.78
CA LYS A 318 4.50 9.03 11.03
C LYS A 318 5.53 8.40 11.96
N THR A 319 5.07 7.81 13.06
CA THR A 319 5.88 7.06 14.02
C THR A 319 5.63 5.56 13.88
N ASN A 320 6.54 4.73 14.42
CA ASN A 320 6.53 3.27 14.30
C ASN A 320 6.47 2.82 12.82
N ASN A 321 7.17 3.55 11.95
CA ASN A 321 7.28 3.16 10.56
C ASN A 321 8.22 1.96 10.43
N LEU A 322 7.82 0.97 9.63
CA LEU A 322 8.68 -0.19 9.35
C LEU A 322 9.66 0.15 8.23
N MET A 323 10.89 -0.26 8.40
CA MET A 323 11.94 -0.15 7.39
C MET A 323 12.73 -1.46 7.28
N ALA A 324 13.44 -1.64 6.18
CA ALA A 324 14.36 -2.77 6.04
C ALA A 324 15.44 -2.71 7.14
N ASP A 325 15.82 -3.86 7.68
CA ASP A 325 16.88 -3.94 8.68
C ASP A 325 18.20 -3.41 8.10
N PRO A 326 18.80 -2.35 8.68
CA PRO A 326 20.06 -1.80 8.20
C PRO A 326 21.24 -2.78 8.30
N ASN A 327 21.11 -3.86 9.08
CA ASN A 327 22.10 -4.92 9.17
C ASN A 327 21.98 -5.97 8.05
N GLY A 328 21.05 -5.77 7.10
CA GLY A 328 20.93 -6.61 5.91
C GLY A 328 20.13 -7.89 6.12
N SER A 329 19.37 -8.04 7.22
CA SER A 329 18.43 -9.14 7.36
C SER A 329 17.24 -8.97 6.41
N LEU A 330 16.55 -10.06 6.09
CA LEU A 330 15.32 -10.03 5.26
C LEU A 330 14.09 -9.54 6.04
N PHE A 331 14.26 -9.19 7.31
CA PHE A 331 13.17 -8.73 8.17
C PHE A 331 13.07 -7.22 8.17
N SER A 332 11.93 -6.73 8.63
CA SER A 332 11.73 -5.32 8.93
C SER A 332 12.09 -5.03 10.38
N VAL A 333 12.43 -3.77 10.64
CA VAL A 333 12.62 -3.22 11.99
C VAL A 333 11.78 -1.96 12.14
N GLU A 334 11.46 -1.56 13.36
CA GLU A 334 10.82 -0.27 13.62
C GLU A 334 11.78 0.87 13.29
N GLY A 335 11.44 1.68 12.30
CA GLY A 335 12.30 2.73 11.72
C GLY A 335 12.18 4.10 12.38
N GLY A 336 11.48 4.19 13.53
CA GLY A 336 11.32 5.46 14.24
C GLY A 336 10.33 6.41 13.57
N GLU A 337 10.71 7.68 13.43
CA GLU A 337 9.84 8.76 12.92
C GLU A 337 10.22 9.14 11.48
N ILE A 338 9.21 9.23 10.62
CA ILE A 338 9.32 9.83 9.29
C ILE A 338 8.52 11.14 9.29
N ARG A 339 9.11 12.20 8.74
CA ARG A 339 8.46 13.51 8.60
C ARG A 339 8.49 13.95 7.16
N ALA A 340 7.31 14.22 6.60
CA ALA A 340 7.12 14.83 5.29
C ALA A 340 6.54 16.25 5.45
N ARG A 341 7.04 17.19 4.66
CA ARG A 341 6.52 18.56 4.57
C ARG A 341 6.41 18.93 3.11
N GLY A 342 5.31 19.57 2.74
CA GLY A 342 5.13 19.87 1.33
C GLY A 342 4.15 20.97 1.07
N VAL A 343 4.08 21.30 -0.21
CA VAL A 343 3.11 22.20 -0.83
C VAL A 343 2.32 21.41 -1.84
N GLU A 344 1.00 21.55 -1.80
CA GLU A 344 0.10 20.96 -2.79
C GLU A 344 -0.75 22.04 -3.44
N LEU A 345 -0.87 21.94 -4.77
CA LEU A 345 -1.75 22.78 -5.57
C LEU A 345 -2.60 21.87 -6.45
N GLU A 346 -3.90 22.06 -6.44
CA GLU A 346 -4.83 21.35 -7.29
C GLU A 346 -5.79 22.35 -7.94
N ALA A 347 -6.07 22.17 -9.23
CA ALA A 347 -7.05 22.94 -9.97
C ALA A 347 -7.91 22.04 -10.82
N LYS A 348 -9.23 22.23 -10.75
CA LYS A 348 -10.24 21.57 -11.61
C LYS A 348 -11.10 22.66 -12.24
N ALA A 349 -11.29 22.62 -13.54
CA ALA A 349 -12.13 23.59 -14.23
C ALA A 349 -12.90 22.92 -15.38
N ALA A 350 -14.20 23.17 -15.48
CA ALA A 350 -14.96 22.90 -16.69
C ALA A 350 -14.89 24.16 -17.57
N LEU A 351 -14.04 24.13 -18.60
CA LEU A 351 -13.83 25.26 -19.51
C LEU A 351 -14.98 25.41 -20.50
N SER A 352 -15.67 24.31 -20.81
CA SER A 352 -16.88 24.25 -21.63
C SER A 352 -17.69 23.01 -21.29
N ALA A 353 -18.86 22.85 -21.93
CA ALA A 353 -19.68 21.64 -21.80
C ALA A 353 -18.94 20.33 -22.18
N SER A 354 -17.86 20.43 -22.96
CA SER A 354 -17.11 19.29 -23.49
C SER A 354 -15.66 19.22 -23.02
N VAL A 355 -15.17 20.24 -22.31
CA VAL A 355 -13.74 20.32 -21.91
C VAL A 355 -13.62 20.53 -20.42
N ASN A 356 -13.06 19.51 -19.75
CA ASN A 356 -12.67 19.56 -18.35
C ASN A 356 -11.15 19.49 -18.25
N VAL A 357 -10.57 20.32 -17.40
CA VAL A 357 -9.13 20.36 -17.13
C VAL A 357 -8.90 20.05 -15.67
N VAL A 358 -7.95 19.17 -15.38
CA VAL A 358 -7.45 18.89 -14.04
C VAL A 358 -5.94 19.05 -14.05
N GLY A 359 -5.41 19.79 -13.10
CA GLY A 359 -3.97 19.96 -12.92
C GLY A 359 -3.62 19.82 -11.43
N SER A 360 -2.49 19.20 -11.13
CA SER A 360 -1.97 19.11 -9.78
C SER A 360 -0.46 19.28 -9.77
N TYR A 361 0.03 19.86 -8.69
CA TYR A 361 1.46 19.99 -8.41
C TYR A 361 1.71 19.71 -6.94
N THR A 362 2.68 18.84 -6.65
CA THR A 362 3.11 18.52 -5.28
C THR A 362 4.62 18.67 -5.20
N TYR A 363 5.07 19.32 -4.16
CA TYR A 363 6.48 19.36 -3.76
C TYR A 363 6.60 18.90 -2.31
N THR A 364 7.43 17.88 -2.07
CA THR A 364 7.68 17.28 -0.75
C THR A 364 9.16 17.30 -0.43
#